data_cf4fde8814f7ab4ca1b169adaee0d496
#
_entry.id   cf4fde8814f7ab4ca1b169adaee0d496
#
_cell.length_a   1.000
_cell.length_b   1.000
_cell.length_c   1.000
_cell.angle_alpha   90.00
_cell.angle_beta   90.00
_cell.angle_gamma   90.00
#
_symmetry.space_group_name_H-M   'P 1'
#
loop_
_entity.id
_entity.type
_entity.pdbx_description
1 polymer ?
#
loop_
_entity_poly.entity_id
_entity_poly.type
_entity_poly.pdbx_seq_one_letter_code
_entity_poly.pdbx_strand_id
1 'polypeptide(L)'
;MKVIIASDHAGFEYKIVLLNDIRQQGYEVTDIGTFTKEPDDYPDRAADIANAIINNKGDRGILICGSGVGVSVAANKFKGIRAGVCHDTYSAHQCVEHDNVNVLCLGERVIGIELAREIIFTFLKAEFSNAPRHQKRLNKISDIENENMK
;
A
#
# COMPACT_ATOMS: atom_id res chain seq x y z
N MET A 1 -7.03 -7.88 11.07
CA MET A 1 -6.16 -7.45 9.95
C MET A 1 -4.93 -6.75 10.50
N LYS A 2 -3.77 -7.15 10.04
CA LYS A 2 -2.48 -6.55 10.39
C LYS A 2 -2.05 -5.61 9.26
N VAL A 3 -1.77 -4.36 9.60
CA VAL A 3 -1.36 -3.32 8.65
C VAL A 3 0.12 -3.01 8.83
N ILE A 4 0.85 -2.89 7.74
CA ILE A 4 2.24 -2.43 7.73
C ILE A 4 2.26 -1.04 7.10
N ILE A 5 2.94 -0.09 7.72
CA ILE A 5 3.07 1.26 7.17
C ILE A 5 4.56 1.64 7.06
N ALA A 6 4.90 2.28 5.95
CA ALA A 6 6.23 2.82 5.71
C ALA A 6 6.18 4.08 4.87
N SER A 7 7.22 4.87 4.94
CA SER A 7 7.42 6.04 4.08
C SER A 7 8.91 6.32 3.89
N ASP A 8 9.25 7.05 2.84
CA ASP A 8 10.52 7.76 2.76
C ASP A 8 10.41 9.09 3.54
N HIS A 9 11.45 9.94 3.45
CA HIS A 9 11.46 11.23 4.12
C HIS A 9 10.33 12.17 3.65
N ALA A 10 9.92 12.09 2.38
CA ALA A 10 8.87 12.94 1.83
C ALA A 10 7.46 12.56 2.30
N GLY A 11 7.25 11.32 2.76
CA GLY A 11 5.98 10.86 3.32
C GLY A 11 5.97 10.74 4.84
N PHE A 12 7.04 11.14 5.51
CA PHE A 12 7.24 10.91 6.94
C PHE A 12 6.18 11.58 7.83
N GLU A 13 5.82 12.83 7.55
CA GLU A 13 4.84 13.55 8.39
C GLU A 13 3.44 12.92 8.29
N TYR A 14 3.00 12.58 7.08
CA TYR A 14 1.73 11.88 6.90
C TYR A 14 1.76 10.51 7.57
N LYS A 15 2.86 9.80 7.46
CA LYS A 15 2.98 8.48 8.11
C LYS A 15 2.74 8.58 9.62
N ILE A 16 3.34 9.56 10.31
CA ILE A 16 3.17 9.74 11.75
C ILE A 16 1.71 9.98 12.13
N VAL A 17 1.03 10.89 11.40
CA VAL A 17 -0.38 11.20 11.65
C VAL A 17 -1.26 9.99 11.38
N LEU A 18 -1.10 9.38 10.22
CA LEU A 18 -1.94 8.26 9.76
C LEU A 18 -1.72 6.99 10.58
N LEU A 19 -0.51 6.74 11.04
CA LEU A 19 -0.21 5.65 11.98
C LEU A 19 -1.06 5.74 13.24
N ASN A 20 -1.17 6.94 13.84
CA ASN A 20 -2.00 7.16 15.00
C ASN A 20 -3.48 6.98 14.69
N ASP A 21 -3.95 7.49 13.56
CA ASP A 21 -5.35 7.37 13.14
C ASP A 21 -5.73 5.89 12.95
N ILE A 22 -4.87 5.11 12.32
CA ILE A 22 -5.09 3.68 12.10
C ILE A 22 -5.17 2.92 13.43
N ARG A 23 -4.27 3.23 14.37
CA ARG A 23 -4.30 2.64 15.72
C ARG A 23 -5.58 2.97 16.47
N GLN A 24 -6.02 4.23 16.41
CA GLN A 24 -7.24 4.69 17.08
C GLN A 24 -8.50 4.00 16.52
N GLN A 25 -8.49 3.57 15.28
CA GLN A 25 -9.58 2.79 14.69
C GLN A 25 -9.54 1.30 15.04
N GLY A 26 -8.58 0.88 15.86
CA GLY A 26 -8.50 -0.48 16.37
C GLY A 26 -7.71 -1.46 15.49
N TYR A 27 -7.03 -0.99 14.46
CA TYR A 27 -6.16 -1.84 13.65
C TYR A 27 -4.83 -2.11 14.35
N GLU A 28 -4.33 -3.32 14.23
CA GLU A 28 -2.95 -3.64 14.56
C GLU A 28 -2.06 -3.11 13.42
N VAL A 29 -1.25 -2.08 13.68
CA VAL A 29 -0.40 -1.46 12.68
C VAL A 29 1.05 -1.41 13.15
N THR A 30 1.97 -1.79 12.26
CA THR A 30 3.41 -1.77 12.51
C THR A 30 4.07 -0.76 11.57
N ASP A 31 4.79 0.20 12.16
CA ASP A 31 5.64 1.14 11.42
C ASP A 31 7.02 0.50 11.20
N ILE A 32 7.41 0.38 9.93
CA ILE A 32 8.70 -0.23 9.56
C ILE A 32 9.68 0.78 8.94
N GLY A 33 9.41 2.08 9.06
CA GLY A 33 10.33 3.17 8.70
C GLY A 33 9.84 3.98 7.48
N THR A 34 10.56 5.04 7.11
CA THR A 34 11.73 5.55 7.84
C THR A 34 11.32 6.16 9.18
N PHE A 35 12.27 6.33 10.09
CA PHE A 35 12.00 6.88 11.43
C PHE A 35 12.54 8.32 11.61
N THR A 36 13.06 8.91 10.57
CA THR A 36 13.60 10.28 10.57
C THR A 36 13.22 11.00 9.28
N LYS A 37 13.40 12.33 9.26
CA LYS A 37 13.23 13.16 8.05
C LYS A 37 14.48 13.26 7.20
N GLU A 38 15.56 12.58 7.57
CA GLU A 38 16.76 12.54 6.77
C GLU A 38 16.49 11.96 5.39
N PRO A 39 17.18 12.43 4.33
CA PRO A 39 17.03 11.88 3.00
C PRO A 39 17.10 10.36 2.99
N ASP A 40 16.12 9.72 2.39
CA ASP A 40 15.93 8.28 2.37
C ASP A 40 15.52 7.84 0.97
N ASP A 41 15.94 6.66 0.57
CA ASP A 41 15.64 6.12 -0.75
C ASP A 41 14.34 5.32 -0.73
N TYR A 42 13.33 5.82 -1.43
CA TYR A 42 12.00 5.22 -1.44
C TYR A 42 11.98 3.73 -1.88
N PRO A 43 12.86 3.24 -2.78
CA PRO A 43 12.85 1.83 -3.14
C PRO A 43 13.14 0.90 -1.96
N ASP A 44 13.95 1.33 -1.01
CA ASP A 44 14.24 0.54 0.20
C ASP A 44 12.98 0.38 1.05
N ARG A 45 12.20 1.44 1.20
CA ARG A 45 10.92 1.36 1.95
C ARG A 45 9.91 0.48 1.24
N ALA A 46 9.88 0.53 -0.09
CA ALA A 46 9.04 -0.36 -0.89
C ALA A 46 9.44 -1.83 -0.70
N ALA A 47 10.75 -2.10 -0.68
CA ALA A 47 11.27 -3.46 -0.42
C ALA A 47 10.91 -3.95 0.99
N ASP A 48 11.00 -3.08 2.00
CA ASP A 48 10.65 -3.42 3.38
C ASP A 48 9.18 -3.86 3.50
N ILE A 49 8.25 -3.08 2.92
CA ILE A 49 6.82 -3.44 2.90
C ILE A 49 6.57 -4.73 2.13
N ALA A 50 7.16 -4.85 0.94
CA ALA A 50 6.97 -6.04 0.12
C ALA A 50 7.42 -7.31 0.87
N ASN A 51 8.60 -7.28 1.46
CA ASN A 51 9.13 -8.40 2.24
C ASN A 51 8.27 -8.70 3.47
N ALA A 52 7.76 -7.68 4.16
CA ALA A 52 6.88 -7.89 5.31
C ALA A 52 5.60 -8.64 4.91
N ILE A 53 4.97 -8.26 3.80
CA ILE A 53 3.75 -8.91 3.30
C ILE A 53 4.04 -10.33 2.82
N ILE A 54 5.08 -10.52 2.01
CA ILE A 54 5.46 -11.84 1.49
C ILE A 54 5.78 -12.83 2.62
N ASN A 55 6.37 -12.34 3.71
CA ASN A 55 6.68 -13.15 4.88
C ASN A 55 5.55 -13.21 5.92
N ASN A 56 4.32 -12.85 5.53
CA ASN A 56 3.11 -12.91 6.37
C ASN A 56 3.19 -12.11 7.68
N LYS A 57 3.96 -11.03 7.70
CA LYS A 57 4.04 -10.10 8.84
C LYS A 57 2.93 -9.06 8.85
N GLY A 58 2.22 -8.93 7.74
CA GLY A 58 1.06 -8.06 7.59
C GLY A 58 0.18 -8.50 6.43
N ASP A 59 -1.09 -8.11 6.49
CA ASP A 59 -2.09 -8.45 5.46
C ASP A 59 -2.12 -7.40 4.35
N ARG A 60 -1.95 -6.12 4.71
CA ARG A 60 -1.95 -4.99 3.79
C ARG A 60 -0.89 -3.98 4.17
N GLY A 61 -0.31 -3.34 3.16
CA GLY A 61 0.68 -2.29 3.30
C GLY A 61 0.15 -0.92 2.91
N ILE A 62 0.66 0.10 3.61
CA ILE A 62 0.46 1.51 3.27
C ILE A 62 1.84 2.12 3.10
N LEU A 63 2.08 2.73 1.94
CA LEU A 63 3.40 3.18 1.53
C LEU A 63 3.31 4.62 1.02
N ILE A 64 4.01 5.54 1.67
CA ILE A 64 3.87 6.98 1.43
C ILE A 64 5.22 7.55 0.98
N CYS A 65 5.21 8.29 -0.12
CA CYS A 65 6.34 9.11 -0.54
C CYS A 65 5.82 10.49 -1.01
N GLY A 66 6.59 11.23 -1.76
CA GLY A 66 6.15 12.52 -2.27
C GLY A 66 4.99 12.45 -3.25
N SER A 67 5.01 11.48 -4.16
CA SER A 67 3.99 11.29 -5.21
C SER A 67 3.19 10.00 -5.10
N GLY A 68 3.68 9.02 -4.37
CA GLY A 68 3.14 7.66 -4.36
C GLY A 68 3.56 6.81 -5.57
N VAL A 69 4.08 7.42 -6.61
CA VAL A 69 4.39 6.74 -7.88
C VAL A 69 5.65 5.89 -7.77
N GLY A 70 6.75 6.45 -7.30
CA GLY A 70 8.04 5.73 -7.20
C GLY A 70 7.94 4.49 -6.31
N VAL A 71 7.30 4.61 -5.15
CA VAL A 71 7.09 3.48 -4.24
C VAL A 71 6.20 2.40 -4.86
N SER A 72 5.21 2.79 -5.64
CA SER A 72 4.35 1.84 -6.36
C SER A 72 5.13 1.05 -7.41
N VAL A 73 5.94 1.74 -8.20
CA VAL A 73 6.80 1.11 -9.22
C VAL A 73 7.76 0.10 -8.56
N ALA A 74 8.41 0.49 -7.47
CA ALA A 74 9.36 -0.36 -6.76
C ALA A 74 8.67 -1.57 -6.10
N ALA A 75 7.55 -1.35 -5.41
CA ALA A 75 6.81 -2.41 -4.74
C ALA A 75 6.32 -3.48 -5.72
N ASN A 76 5.86 -3.09 -6.90
CA ASN A 76 5.40 -4.01 -7.95
C ASN A 76 6.52 -4.83 -8.60
N LYS A 77 7.77 -4.64 -8.23
CA LYS A 77 8.88 -5.51 -8.65
C LYS A 77 9.00 -6.78 -7.81
N PHE A 78 8.19 -6.93 -6.80
CA PHE A 78 8.19 -8.10 -5.92
C PHE A 78 7.01 -9.02 -6.25
N LYS A 79 7.31 -10.30 -6.46
CA LYS A 79 6.28 -11.31 -6.74
C LYS A 79 5.28 -11.40 -5.58
N GLY A 80 4.01 -11.37 -5.91
CA GLY A 80 2.93 -11.40 -4.91
C GLY A 80 2.49 -10.02 -4.41
N ILE A 81 3.17 -8.95 -4.83
CA ILE A 81 2.78 -7.58 -4.48
C ILE A 81 1.96 -6.97 -5.61
N ARG A 82 0.82 -6.44 -5.25
CA ARG A 82 -0.06 -5.64 -6.11
C ARG A 82 -0.22 -4.29 -5.44
N ALA A 83 0.61 -3.34 -5.85
CA ALA A 83 0.62 -1.98 -5.34
C ALA A 83 -0.14 -1.05 -6.29
N GLY A 84 -0.97 -0.19 -5.73
CA GLY A 84 -1.72 0.81 -6.49
C GLY A 84 -1.60 2.19 -5.88
N VAL A 85 -1.41 3.21 -6.72
CA VAL A 85 -1.51 4.61 -6.31
C VAL A 85 -2.98 5.00 -6.35
N CYS A 86 -3.56 5.36 -5.20
CA CYS A 86 -4.95 5.78 -5.13
C CYS A 86 -5.04 7.13 -4.42
N HIS A 87 -5.47 8.17 -5.15
CA HIS A 87 -5.66 9.52 -4.63
C HIS A 87 -7.14 9.93 -4.61
N ASP A 88 -8.02 8.96 -4.67
CA ASP A 88 -9.47 9.10 -4.52
C ASP A 88 -10.05 7.86 -3.84
N THR A 89 -11.25 8.01 -3.28
CA THR A 89 -11.90 6.92 -2.54
C THR A 89 -12.47 5.83 -3.44
N TYR A 90 -12.89 6.17 -4.66
CA TYR A 90 -13.36 5.16 -5.61
C TYR A 90 -12.24 4.18 -5.95
N SER A 91 -11.07 4.68 -6.35
CA SER A 91 -9.92 3.83 -6.67
C SER A 91 -9.44 3.02 -5.46
N ALA A 92 -9.45 3.61 -4.26
CA ALA A 92 -9.06 2.94 -3.03
C ALA A 92 -9.96 1.75 -2.69
N HIS A 93 -11.24 1.85 -2.96
CA HIS A 93 -12.19 0.74 -2.78
C HIS A 93 -12.06 -0.29 -3.90
N GLN A 94 -12.13 0.19 -5.14
CA GLN A 94 -12.16 -0.65 -6.33
C GLN A 94 -10.87 -1.46 -6.52
N CYS A 95 -9.71 -0.91 -6.18
CA CYS A 95 -8.44 -1.62 -6.34
C CYS A 95 -8.37 -2.91 -5.48
N VAL A 96 -9.01 -2.92 -4.33
CA VAL A 96 -9.13 -4.13 -3.51
C VAL A 96 -10.24 -5.03 -4.05
N GLU A 97 -11.42 -4.47 -4.29
CA GLU A 97 -12.59 -5.23 -4.71
C GLU A 97 -12.37 -5.99 -6.02
N HIS A 98 -11.72 -5.37 -7.00
CA HIS A 98 -11.51 -5.94 -8.33
C HIS A 98 -10.14 -6.62 -8.51
N ASP A 99 -9.07 -6.02 -7.98
CA ASP A 99 -7.70 -6.42 -8.28
C ASP A 99 -6.95 -6.99 -7.07
N ASN A 100 -7.61 -7.08 -5.93
CA ASN A 100 -7.05 -7.58 -4.69
C ASN A 100 -5.69 -6.91 -4.36
N VAL A 101 -5.63 -5.58 -4.51
CA VAL A 101 -4.45 -4.78 -4.18
C VAL A 101 -4.11 -4.96 -2.71
N ASN A 102 -2.85 -5.22 -2.41
CA ASN A 102 -2.37 -5.44 -1.05
C ASN A 102 -1.43 -4.34 -0.53
N VAL A 103 -1.03 -3.39 -1.39
CA VAL A 103 -0.24 -2.22 -0.99
C VAL A 103 -0.85 -0.95 -1.58
N LEU A 104 -1.33 -0.07 -0.71
CA LEU A 104 -1.81 1.26 -1.08
C LEU A 104 -0.63 2.24 -1.07
N CYS A 105 -0.47 2.98 -2.15
CA CYS A 105 0.57 4.01 -2.27
C CYS A 105 -0.07 5.40 -2.31
N LEU A 106 0.47 6.33 -1.54
CA LEU A 106 -0.01 7.72 -1.42
C LEU A 106 1.13 8.72 -1.60
N GLY A 107 0.79 9.89 -2.11
CA GLY A 107 1.70 11.02 -2.22
C GLY A 107 1.36 12.14 -1.24
N GLU A 108 2.24 12.40 -0.26
CA GLU A 108 2.08 13.48 0.71
C GLU A 108 1.97 14.85 0.04
N ARG A 109 2.66 15.03 -1.11
CA ARG A 109 2.63 16.29 -1.89
C ARG A 109 1.45 16.41 -2.83
N VAL A 110 0.60 15.38 -2.93
CA VAL A 110 -0.49 15.31 -3.91
C VAL A 110 -1.85 15.59 -3.27
N ILE A 111 -2.12 14.99 -2.11
CA ILE A 111 -3.41 15.09 -1.44
C ILE A 111 -3.28 15.66 -0.02
N GLY A 112 -4.36 16.29 0.46
CA GLY A 112 -4.45 16.73 1.84
C GLY A 112 -4.62 15.56 2.81
N ILE A 113 -4.32 15.81 4.09
CA ILE A 113 -4.33 14.77 5.12
C ILE A 113 -5.74 14.19 5.36
N GLU A 114 -6.78 15.00 5.26
CA GLU A 114 -8.16 14.51 5.44
C GLU A 114 -8.57 13.53 4.35
N LEU A 115 -8.22 13.83 3.10
CA LEU A 115 -8.47 12.90 2.00
C LEU A 115 -7.62 11.63 2.15
N ALA A 116 -6.38 11.75 2.60
CA ALA A 116 -5.52 10.60 2.89
C ALA A 116 -6.14 9.66 3.92
N ARG A 117 -6.76 10.21 4.99
CA ARG A 117 -7.50 9.41 5.99
C ARG A 117 -8.64 8.64 5.35
N GLU A 118 -9.50 9.32 4.58
CA GLU A 118 -10.64 8.68 3.92
C GLU A 118 -10.19 7.57 2.97
N ILE A 119 -9.14 7.80 2.19
CA ILE A 119 -8.58 6.83 1.26
C ILE A 119 -8.08 5.59 2.01
N ILE A 120 -7.31 5.78 3.07
CA ILE A 120 -6.75 4.66 3.85
C ILE A 120 -7.87 3.81 4.46
N PHE A 121 -8.86 4.41 5.10
CA PHE A 121 -9.93 3.64 5.70
C PHE A 121 -10.85 2.98 4.67
N THR A 122 -11.05 3.61 3.54
CA THR A 122 -11.74 3.00 2.40
C THR A 122 -11.00 1.75 1.91
N PHE A 123 -9.69 1.87 1.74
CA PHE A 123 -8.82 0.75 1.35
C PHE A 123 -8.82 -0.39 2.38
N LEU A 124 -8.71 -0.06 3.67
CA LEU A 124 -8.65 -1.07 4.73
C LEU A 124 -9.97 -1.82 4.93
N LYS A 125 -11.09 -1.17 4.67
CA LYS A 125 -12.43 -1.77 4.79
C LYS A 125 -12.87 -2.55 3.56
N ALA A 126 -12.26 -2.30 2.40
CA ALA A 126 -12.63 -2.98 1.17
C ALA A 126 -12.24 -4.45 1.20
N GLU A 127 -13.02 -5.29 0.55
CA GLU A 127 -12.79 -6.72 0.44
C GLU A 127 -12.77 -7.15 -1.02
N PHE A 128 -11.96 -8.15 -1.35
CA PHE A 128 -11.95 -8.73 -2.69
C PHE A 128 -13.30 -9.40 -2.96
N SER A 129 -13.89 -9.09 -4.11
CA SER A 129 -15.26 -9.52 -4.43
C SER A 129 -15.40 -11.03 -4.62
N ASN A 130 -14.30 -11.72 -4.97
CA ASN A 130 -14.32 -13.14 -5.40
C ASN A 130 -15.24 -13.43 -6.59
N ALA A 131 -15.74 -12.40 -7.27
CA ALA A 131 -16.55 -12.60 -8.47
C ALA A 131 -15.72 -13.33 -9.55
N PRO A 132 -16.32 -14.29 -10.29
CA PRO A 132 -15.60 -15.08 -11.29
C PRO A 132 -14.83 -14.23 -12.30
N ARG A 133 -15.39 -13.11 -12.74
CA ARG A 133 -14.73 -12.19 -13.70
C ARG A 133 -13.50 -11.52 -13.10
N HIS A 134 -13.52 -11.16 -11.81
CA HIS A 134 -12.39 -10.56 -11.11
C HIS A 134 -11.31 -11.61 -10.83
N GLN A 135 -11.70 -12.79 -10.38
CA GLN A 135 -10.77 -13.89 -10.15
C GLN A 135 -10.04 -14.31 -11.43
N LYS A 136 -10.75 -14.37 -12.55
CA LYS A 136 -10.16 -14.68 -13.85
C LYS A 136 -9.07 -13.67 -14.25
N ARG A 137 -9.34 -12.38 -14.05
CA ARG A 137 -8.38 -11.30 -14.38
C ARG A 137 -7.19 -11.34 -13.44
N LEU A 138 -7.42 -11.56 -12.15
CA LEU A 138 -6.34 -11.70 -11.15
C LEU A 138 -5.45 -12.90 -11.46
N ASN A 139 -6.02 -14.03 -11.89
CA ASN A 139 -5.25 -15.21 -12.32
C ASN A 139 -4.35 -14.89 -13.51
N LYS A 140 -4.84 -14.11 -14.48
CA LYS A 140 -4.02 -13.67 -15.63
C LYS A 140 -2.86 -12.78 -15.21
N ILE A 141 -3.06 -11.90 -14.22
CA ILE A 141 -1.96 -11.10 -13.65
C ILE A 141 -0.92 -12.02 -13.01
N SER A 142 -1.37 -13.03 -12.27
CA SER A 142 -0.47 -14.01 -11.64
C SER A 142 0.29 -14.83 -12.68
N ASP A 143 -0.34 -15.19 -13.79
CA ASP A 143 0.33 -15.90 -14.89
C ASP A 143 1.45 -15.04 -15.49
N ILE A 144 1.17 -13.77 -15.78
CA ILE A 144 2.16 -12.80 -16.28
C ILE A 144 3.33 -12.67 -15.28
N GLU A 145 3.02 -12.57 -14.00
CA GLU A 145 4.03 -12.48 -12.94
C GLU A 145 4.92 -13.74 -12.93
N ASN A 146 4.32 -14.92 -12.97
CA ASN A 146 5.05 -16.20 -12.95
C ASN A 146 5.95 -16.39 -14.17
N GLU A 147 5.55 -15.89 -15.34
CA GLU A 147 6.34 -15.95 -16.57
C GLU A 147 7.55 -14.99 -16.53
N ASN A 148 7.43 -13.85 -15.88
CA ASN A 148 8.40 -12.76 -15.96
C ASN A 148 9.22 -12.53 -14.68
N MET A 149 8.77 -13.00 -13.53
CA MET A 149 9.44 -12.87 -12.23
C MET A 149 9.87 -14.26 -11.74
N LYS A 150 11.05 -14.69 -12.15
CA LYS A 150 11.55 -16.04 -11.81
C LYS A 150 12.41 -16.06 -10.55
#